data_7141be65b7b01230ae169bb6ec494dc9
#
_entry.id   7141be65b7b01230ae169bb6ec494dc9
#
_cell.length_a   1.000
_cell.length_b   1.000
_cell.length_c   1.000
_cell.angle_alpha   90.00
_cell.angle_beta   90.00
_cell.angle_gamma   90.00
#
_symmetry.space_group_name_H-M   'P 1'
#
loop_
_entity.id
_entity.type
_entity.pdbx_description
1 polymer ?
#
loop_
_entity_poly.entity_id
_entity_poly.type
_entity_poly.pdbx_seq_one_letter_code
_entity_poly.pdbx_strand_id
1 'polypeptide(L)'
;PNTDQDDQPVFDTGVYDFNFDNLFRENRFNGPDRFADANQATLALTSRFIAQETGAELLRTSIGQIFYFQDREVTLPGETPPNDSRSALVGELAADLGAGWRGRAGLQWDLNGDDGGNTEQALAQINYRDADRRTFNAAYRLRDGVTEQTDLAIYWPINDAVSVIGRHNYSLQEDRLLESLVGVEYGRCCWRIRAMLRQYVDSSEDDTN
;
A
#
# COMPACT_ATOMS: atom_id res chain seq x y z
N PRO A 1 -25.96 17.87 0.55
CA PRO A 1 -25.64 16.99 -0.57
C PRO A 1 -26.85 16.10 -0.84
N ASN A 2 -27.10 15.76 -2.12
CA ASN A 2 -28.16 14.84 -2.47
C ASN A 2 -27.71 13.44 -2.08
N THR A 3 -28.36 12.83 -1.10
CA THR A 3 -28.07 11.47 -0.65
C THR A 3 -28.71 10.41 -1.56
N ASP A 4 -29.72 10.82 -2.35
CA ASP A 4 -30.38 9.94 -3.31
C ASP A 4 -29.61 9.95 -4.64
N GLN A 5 -28.69 8.99 -4.79
CA GLN A 5 -27.88 8.78 -5.98
C GLN A 5 -28.06 7.36 -6.56
N ASP A 6 -29.05 6.60 -6.06
CA ASP A 6 -29.21 5.18 -6.40
C ASP A 6 -29.63 4.97 -7.85
N ASP A 7 -30.39 5.92 -8.43
CA ASP A 7 -30.80 5.90 -9.84
C ASP A 7 -29.66 6.28 -10.82
N GLN A 8 -28.52 6.73 -10.30
CA GLN A 8 -27.39 7.12 -11.15
C GLN A 8 -26.48 5.92 -11.46
N PRO A 9 -26.21 5.63 -12.72
CA PRO A 9 -25.32 4.54 -13.08
C PRO A 9 -23.89 4.82 -12.60
N VAL A 10 -23.21 3.77 -12.12
CA VAL A 10 -21.79 3.81 -11.77
C VAL A 10 -21.02 3.18 -12.90
N PHE A 11 -20.01 3.89 -13.45
CA PHE A 11 -19.20 3.41 -14.56
C PHE A 11 -17.84 2.89 -14.10
N ASP A 12 -17.02 3.77 -13.51
CA ASP A 12 -15.65 3.47 -13.11
C ASP A 12 -15.29 4.00 -11.70
N THR A 13 -16.31 4.32 -10.92
CA THR A 13 -16.15 4.78 -9.56
C THR A 13 -15.94 3.63 -8.59
N GLY A 14 -14.89 3.72 -7.79
CA GLY A 14 -14.59 2.84 -6.66
C GLY A 14 -14.41 3.65 -5.38
N VAL A 15 -14.26 2.96 -4.27
CA VAL A 15 -13.88 3.57 -2.99
C VAL A 15 -12.36 3.67 -2.93
N TYR A 16 -11.82 4.82 -2.50
CA TYR A 16 -10.39 4.93 -2.22
C TYR A 16 -9.96 3.99 -1.10
N ASP A 17 -8.78 3.40 -1.22
CA ASP A 17 -8.17 2.73 -0.08
C ASP A 17 -8.05 3.69 1.09
N PHE A 18 -8.56 3.28 2.24
CA PHE A 18 -8.51 4.10 3.43
C PHE A 18 -7.11 4.01 4.04
N ASN A 19 -6.41 5.12 4.08
CA ASN A 19 -5.07 5.26 4.63
C ASN A 19 -4.83 6.70 5.07
N PHE A 20 -3.66 6.99 5.64
CA PHE A 20 -3.37 8.32 6.15
C PHE A 20 -3.38 9.40 5.06
N ASP A 21 -2.93 9.09 3.84
CA ASP A 21 -2.90 10.04 2.71
C ASP A 21 -4.31 10.44 2.26
N ASN A 22 -5.30 9.56 2.43
CA ASN A 22 -6.70 9.77 2.04
C ASN A 22 -7.60 10.23 3.20
N LEU A 23 -7.04 10.34 4.42
CA LEU A 23 -7.79 10.64 5.64
C LEU A 23 -8.58 11.97 5.59
N PHE A 24 -8.06 12.98 4.90
CA PHE A 24 -8.67 14.30 4.79
C PHE A 24 -9.49 14.51 3.51
N ARG A 25 -9.75 13.44 2.75
CA ARG A 25 -10.60 13.56 1.56
C ARG A 25 -12.07 13.76 1.96
N GLU A 26 -12.71 14.73 1.33
CA GLU A 26 -14.15 14.97 1.50
C GLU A 26 -14.97 13.91 0.76
N ASN A 27 -14.52 13.51 -0.45
CA ASN A 27 -15.13 12.44 -1.22
C ASN A 27 -14.35 11.13 -1.07
N ARG A 28 -14.98 10.09 -0.55
CA ARG A 28 -14.40 8.75 -0.43
C ARG A 28 -14.35 7.97 -1.74
N PHE A 29 -15.04 8.47 -2.76
CA PHE A 29 -15.07 7.86 -4.09
C PHE A 29 -14.04 8.48 -5.02
N ASN A 30 -13.48 7.67 -5.93
CA ASN A 30 -12.42 8.09 -6.85
C ASN A 30 -12.93 8.53 -8.23
N GLY A 31 -14.20 8.28 -8.56
CA GLY A 31 -14.83 8.66 -9.83
C GLY A 31 -15.74 9.88 -9.71
N PRO A 32 -16.23 10.39 -10.83
CA PRO A 32 -17.17 11.51 -10.87
C PRO A 32 -18.64 11.13 -10.63
N ASP A 33 -18.95 9.82 -10.62
CA ASP A 33 -20.31 9.30 -10.66
C ASP A 33 -20.95 9.21 -9.26
N ARG A 34 -20.14 9.35 -8.20
CA ARG A 34 -20.60 9.31 -6.82
C ARG A 34 -19.94 10.41 -5.98
N PHE A 35 -20.72 11.05 -5.13
CA PHE A 35 -20.27 12.03 -4.16
C PHE A 35 -20.67 11.62 -2.76
N ALA A 36 -19.71 11.56 -1.86
CA ALA A 36 -19.94 11.18 -0.48
C ALA A 36 -20.81 12.20 0.26
N ASP A 37 -21.66 11.69 1.12
CA ASP A 37 -22.43 12.43 2.10
C ASP A 37 -21.57 12.65 3.35
N ALA A 38 -20.71 13.66 3.32
CA ALA A 38 -19.79 13.93 4.42
C ALA A 38 -20.41 14.85 5.47
N ASN A 39 -20.57 14.33 6.71
CA ASN A 39 -20.78 15.10 7.93
C ASN A 39 -19.87 14.52 8.99
N GLN A 40 -18.61 15.00 9.01
CA GLN A 40 -17.53 14.34 9.74
C GLN A 40 -16.49 15.33 10.24
N ALA A 41 -15.74 14.93 11.26
CA ALA A 41 -14.52 15.58 11.71
C ALA A 41 -13.34 14.62 11.59
N THR A 42 -12.24 15.08 11.04
CA THR A 42 -11.01 14.32 10.92
C THR A 42 -9.97 14.85 11.89
N LEU A 43 -9.41 13.97 12.72
CA LEU A 43 -8.34 14.29 13.64
C LEU A 43 -7.10 13.49 13.26
N ALA A 44 -5.96 14.18 13.20
CA ALA A 44 -4.68 13.53 12.97
C ALA A 44 -3.55 14.22 13.73
N LEU A 45 -2.55 13.42 14.09
CA LEU A 45 -1.31 13.88 14.71
C LEU A 45 -0.13 13.38 13.88
N THR A 46 0.76 14.29 13.51
CA THR A 46 2.03 13.96 12.85
C THR A 46 3.20 14.50 13.65
N SER A 47 4.18 13.65 13.93
CA SER A 47 5.45 14.02 14.54
C SER A 47 6.59 13.76 13.55
N ARG A 48 7.56 14.70 13.48
CA ARG A 48 8.73 14.59 12.62
C ARG A 48 9.99 14.85 13.41
N PHE A 49 10.98 14.00 13.22
CA PHE A 49 12.33 14.16 13.74
C PHE A 49 13.25 14.57 12.58
N ILE A 50 13.80 15.76 12.69
CA ILE A 50 14.62 16.37 11.64
C ILE A 50 16.05 16.53 12.16
N ALA A 51 17.03 16.10 11.38
CA ALA A 51 18.44 16.29 11.71
C ALA A 51 18.80 17.79 11.66
N GLN A 52 19.32 18.32 12.74
CA GLN A 52 19.64 19.75 12.88
C GLN A 52 20.65 20.25 11.84
N GLU A 53 21.65 19.43 11.52
CA GLU A 53 22.76 19.84 10.64
C GLU A 53 22.39 19.80 9.16
N THR A 54 21.54 18.86 8.74
CA THR A 54 21.24 18.61 7.33
C THR A 54 19.83 19.00 6.92
N GLY A 55 18.91 19.20 7.88
CA GLY A 55 17.49 19.39 7.62
C GLY A 55 16.78 18.10 7.12
N ALA A 56 17.47 16.97 7.11
CA ALA A 56 16.89 15.71 6.65
C ALA A 56 15.86 15.17 7.66
N GLU A 57 14.71 14.70 7.17
CA GLU A 57 13.72 14.00 7.97
C GLU A 57 14.23 12.58 8.27
N LEU A 58 14.46 12.29 9.55
CA LEU A 58 14.97 10.99 10.01
C LEU A 58 13.82 10.03 10.32
N LEU A 59 12.74 10.57 10.90
CA LEU A 59 11.56 9.79 11.27
C LEU A 59 10.32 10.66 11.15
N ARG A 60 9.28 10.12 10.54
CA ARG A 60 7.93 10.64 10.55
C ARG A 60 6.98 9.56 11.08
N THR A 61 6.14 9.92 12.02
CA THR A 61 5.05 9.08 12.51
C THR A 61 3.76 9.88 12.47
N SER A 62 2.71 9.27 11.98
CA SER A 62 1.39 9.87 11.84
C SER A 62 0.32 8.90 12.32
N ILE A 63 -0.72 9.42 12.93
CA ILE A 63 -1.90 8.66 13.36
C ILE A 63 -3.12 9.53 13.15
N GLY A 64 -4.25 8.94 12.73
CA GLY A 64 -5.48 9.70 12.53
C GLY A 64 -6.72 8.85 12.42
N GLN A 65 -7.87 9.51 12.57
CA GLN A 65 -9.19 8.88 12.57
C GLN A 65 -10.26 9.89 12.13
N ILE A 66 -11.32 9.41 11.50
CA ILE A 66 -12.52 10.17 11.15
C ILE A 66 -13.61 9.84 12.15
N PHE A 67 -14.35 10.87 12.60
CA PHE A 67 -15.55 10.76 13.41
C PHE A 67 -16.74 11.22 12.57
N TYR A 68 -17.73 10.35 12.41
CA TYR A 68 -18.93 10.59 11.63
C TYR A 68 -20.07 11.03 12.55
N PHE A 69 -20.79 12.09 12.14
CA PHE A 69 -21.92 12.65 12.91
C PHE A 69 -23.27 12.21 12.36
N GLN A 70 -23.27 11.46 11.26
CA GLN A 70 -24.46 10.83 10.66
C GLN A 70 -24.05 9.55 9.94
N ASP A 71 -25.00 8.67 9.69
CA ASP A 71 -24.82 7.49 8.87
C ASP A 71 -24.44 7.88 7.43
N ARG A 72 -23.66 7.05 6.77
CA ARG A 72 -23.17 7.29 5.41
C ARG A 72 -24.08 6.58 4.43
N GLU A 73 -25.10 7.27 3.94
CA GLU A 73 -26.16 6.69 3.10
C GLU A 73 -25.70 6.41 1.66
N VAL A 74 -24.78 7.23 1.11
CA VAL A 74 -24.30 7.05 -0.27
C VAL A 74 -23.28 5.94 -0.33
N THR A 75 -23.58 4.85 -1.05
CA THR A 75 -22.71 3.68 -1.24
C THR A 75 -22.55 3.32 -2.72
N LEU A 76 -21.67 2.37 -3.02
CA LEU A 76 -21.68 1.72 -4.32
C LEU A 76 -22.83 0.69 -4.41
N PRO A 77 -23.28 0.37 -5.63
CA PRO A 77 -24.36 -0.61 -5.82
C PRO A 77 -24.05 -1.94 -5.15
N GLY A 78 -24.95 -2.42 -4.31
CA GLY A 78 -24.81 -3.69 -3.57
C GLY A 78 -24.05 -3.60 -2.25
N GLU A 79 -23.55 -2.43 -1.86
CA GLU A 79 -22.95 -2.21 -0.56
C GLU A 79 -24.00 -1.80 0.47
N THR A 80 -23.81 -2.24 1.71
CA THR A 80 -24.64 -1.81 2.85
C THR A 80 -24.11 -0.49 3.40
N PRO A 81 -24.98 0.52 3.65
CA PRO A 81 -24.58 1.76 4.27
C PRO A 81 -23.91 1.52 5.63
N PRO A 82 -22.67 1.99 5.81
CA PRO A 82 -21.97 1.83 7.09
C PRO A 82 -22.53 2.83 8.11
N ASN A 83 -22.83 2.32 9.32
CA ASN A 83 -23.43 3.07 10.43
C ASN A 83 -22.44 3.34 11.58
N ASP A 84 -21.17 3.06 11.38
CA ASP A 84 -20.15 3.32 12.39
C ASP A 84 -19.96 4.81 12.64
N SER A 85 -19.86 5.19 13.90
CA SER A 85 -19.64 6.59 14.31
C SER A 85 -18.17 7.04 14.13
N ARG A 86 -17.27 6.14 13.77
CA ARG A 86 -15.86 6.41 13.54
C ARG A 86 -15.26 5.46 12.50
N SER A 87 -14.25 5.93 11.81
CA SER A 87 -13.45 5.09 10.90
C SER A 87 -12.53 4.14 11.68
N ALA A 88 -11.92 3.20 10.97
CA ALA A 88 -10.70 2.57 11.44
C ALA A 88 -9.64 3.62 11.83
N LEU A 89 -8.77 3.28 12.76
CA LEU A 89 -7.60 4.07 13.11
C LEU A 89 -6.51 3.81 12.05
N VAL A 90 -5.97 4.87 11.46
CA VAL A 90 -4.86 4.75 10.52
C VAL A 90 -3.60 5.30 11.14
N GLY A 91 -2.51 4.56 10.97
CA GLY A 91 -1.18 4.95 11.40
C GLY A 91 -0.16 4.72 10.31
N GLU A 92 0.86 5.57 10.25
CA GLU A 92 2.01 5.37 9.39
C GLU A 92 3.31 5.78 10.06
N LEU A 93 4.38 5.15 9.62
CA LEU A 93 5.73 5.42 10.03
C LEU A 93 6.64 5.42 8.80
N ALA A 94 7.49 6.41 8.68
CA ALA A 94 8.55 6.47 7.69
C ALA A 94 9.85 6.86 8.36
N ALA A 95 10.93 6.14 8.09
CA ALA A 95 12.23 6.35 8.71
C ALA A 95 13.36 6.30 7.68
N ASP A 96 14.28 7.24 7.77
CA ASP A 96 15.61 7.14 7.16
C ASP A 96 16.56 6.53 8.20
N LEU A 97 16.93 5.27 7.99
CA LEU A 97 17.76 4.49 8.91
C LEU A 97 19.27 4.74 8.69
N GLY A 98 19.61 5.63 7.75
CA GLY A 98 20.98 5.91 7.37
C GLY A 98 21.60 4.84 6.45
N ALA A 99 22.81 5.11 5.97
CA ALA A 99 23.57 4.20 5.10
C ALA A 99 22.79 3.67 3.87
N GLY A 100 21.82 4.45 3.36
CA GLY A 100 20.99 4.08 2.21
C GLY A 100 19.74 3.26 2.54
N TRP A 101 19.49 2.95 3.80
CA TRP A 101 18.30 2.24 4.25
C TRP A 101 17.14 3.18 4.57
N ARG A 102 15.94 2.81 4.13
CA ARG A 102 14.68 3.48 4.46
C ARG A 102 13.62 2.46 4.80
N GLY A 103 12.86 2.74 5.84
CA GLY A 103 11.73 1.94 6.29
C GLY A 103 10.42 2.69 6.15
N ARG A 104 9.34 1.97 5.84
CA ARG A 104 7.97 2.47 5.90
C ARG A 104 7.06 1.39 6.47
N ALA A 105 6.14 1.80 7.34
CA ALA A 105 5.07 0.94 7.82
C ALA A 105 3.75 1.72 7.81
N GLY A 106 2.66 1.01 7.55
CA GLY A 106 1.29 1.53 7.59
C GLY A 106 0.38 0.50 8.23
N LEU A 107 -0.59 0.95 9.00
CA LEU A 107 -1.57 0.13 9.68
C LEU A 107 -2.94 0.78 9.61
N GLN A 108 -3.95 -0.01 9.29
CA GLN A 108 -5.35 0.30 9.46
C GLN A 108 -5.95 -0.70 10.44
N TRP A 109 -6.48 -0.18 11.54
CA TRP A 109 -7.00 -0.96 12.65
C TRP A 109 -8.46 -0.58 12.91
N ASP A 110 -9.38 -1.51 12.68
CA ASP A 110 -10.77 -1.32 13.09
C ASP A 110 -10.91 -1.47 14.61
N LEU A 111 -11.43 -0.43 15.25
CA LEU A 111 -11.69 -0.40 16.68
C LEU A 111 -13.09 -0.89 17.05
N ASN A 112 -13.95 -1.18 16.07
CA ASN A 112 -15.35 -1.58 16.28
C ASN A 112 -15.54 -3.11 16.28
N GLY A 113 -14.47 -3.89 16.08
CA GLY A 113 -14.52 -5.36 16.09
C GLY A 113 -14.87 -5.94 17.45
N ASP A 114 -15.59 -7.06 17.46
CA ASP A 114 -16.17 -7.70 18.66
C ASP A 114 -15.13 -8.16 19.71
N ASP A 115 -13.88 -8.42 19.32
CA ASP A 115 -12.80 -8.92 20.19
C ASP A 115 -11.71 -7.88 20.51
N GLY A 116 -12.03 -6.58 20.43
CA GLY A 116 -11.08 -5.50 20.74
C GLY A 116 -10.34 -4.93 19.53
N GLY A 117 -10.85 -5.17 18.36
CA GLY A 117 -10.38 -4.60 17.09
C GLY A 117 -9.67 -5.60 16.19
N ASN A 118 -9.69 -5.31 14.88
CA ASN A 118 -9.10 -6.14 13.85
C ASN A 118 -8.18 -5.33 12.92
N THR A 119 -7.09 -5.94 12.46
CA THR A 119 -6.22 -5.35 11.44
C THR A 119 -6.86 -5.52 10.07
N GLU A 120 -7.35 -4.44 9.49
CA GLU A 120 -7.89 -4.46 8.13
C GLU A 120 -6.79 -4.41 7.06
N GLN A 121 -5.77 -3.59 7.30
CA GLN A 121 -4.64 -3.48 6.39
C GLN A 121 -3.34 -3.27 7.16
N ALA A 122 -2.26 -3.89 6.68
CA ALA A 122 -0.91 -3.63 7.15
C ALA A 122 0.07 -3.60 5.96
N LEU A 123 1.01 -2.68 6.03
CA LEU A 123 2.14 -2.56 5.11
C LEU A 123 3.42 -2.44 5.93
N ALA A 124 4.43 -3.23 5.60
CA ALA A 124 5.79 -3.03 6.08
C ALA A 124 6.73 -3.09 4.88
N GLN A 125 7.61 -2.11 4.75
CA GLN A 125 8.54 -2.03 3.63
C GLN A 125 9.90 -1.54 4.10
N ILE A 126 10.96 -2.19 3.63
CA ILE A 126 12.32 -1.73 3.80
C ILE A 126 13.01 -1.66 2.44
N ASN A 127 13.70 -0.57 2.20
CA ASN A 127 14.39 -0.30 0.96
C ASN A 127 15.85 0.05 1.27
N TYR A 128 16.76 -0.50 0.49
CA TYR A 128 18.16 -0.14 0.50
C TYR A 128 18.59 0.38 -0.86
N ARG A 129 19.37 1.44 -0.87
CA ARG A 129 20.03 1.95 -2.06
C ARG A 129 21.31 2.66 -1.69
N ASP A 130 22.41 2.32 -2.35
CA ASP A 130 23.70 2.96 -2.19
C ASP A 130 24.16 3.73 -3.45
N ALA A 131 25.34 4.33 -3.35
CA ALA A 131 25.99 5.05 -4.44
C ALA A 131 26.44 4.12 -5.59
N ASP A 132 26.72 2.85 -5.31
CA ASP A 132 27.12 1.83 -6.27
C ASP A 132 25.92 1.22 -7.02
N ARG A 133 24.74 1.80 -6.89
CA ARG A 133 23.46 1.33 -7.48
C ARG A 133 22.98 -0.01 -6.96
N ARG A 134 23.51 -0.51 -5.84
CA ARG A 134 22.95 -1.67 -5.18
C ARG A 134 21.58 -1.31 -4.63
N THR A 135 20.57 -2.09 -4.96
CA THR A 135 19.22 -1.90 -4.43
C THR A 135 18.67 -3.22 -3.89
N PHE A 136 18.03 -3.13 -2.76
CA PHE A 136 17.26 -4.21 -2.16
C PHE A 136 15.93 -3.64 -1.67
N ASN A 137 14.85 -4.37 -1.92
CA ASN A 137 13.52 -4.04 -1.42
C ASN A 137 12.91 -5.29 -0.81
N ALA A 138 12.32 -5.13 0.36
CA ALA A 138 11.47 -6.14 0.97
C ALA A 138 10.17 -5.48 1.41
N ALA A 139 9.04 -6.08 1.08
CA ALA A 139 7.72 -5.60 1.46
C ALA A 139 6.86 -6.76 1.94
N TYR A 140 6.08 -6.49 2.97
CA TYR A 140 4.95 -7.29 3.42
C TYR A 140 3.69 -6.46 3.29
N ARG A 141 2.63 -7.07 2.79
CA ARG A 141 1.33 -6.43 2.62
C ARG A 141 0.23 -7.38 3.05
N LEU A 142 -0.62 -6.88 3.93
CA LEU A 142 -1.83 -7.53 4.39
C LEU A 142 -3.05 -6.65 4.06
N ARG A 143 -4.08 -7.27 3.49
CA ARG A 143 -5.44 -6.75 3.44
C ARG A 143 -6.36 -7.90 3.83
N ASP A 144 -7.02 -7.76 4.97
CA ASP A 144 -7.79 -8.83 5.58
C ASP A 144 -8.82 -9.43 4.61
N GLY A 145 -8.86 -10.74 4.52
CA GLY A 145 -9.74 -11.50 3.61
C GLY A 145 -9.44 -11.35 2.12
N VAL A 146 -8.49 -10.51 1.70
CA VAL A 146 -8.23 -10.21 0.28
C VAL A 146 -6.83 -10.61 -0.15
N THR A 147 -5.80 -10.24 0.60
CA THR A 147 -4.41 -10.55 0.22
C THR A 147 -3.48 -10.50 1.41
N GLU A 148 -2.58 -11.46 1.47
CA GLU A 148 -1.42 -11.45 2.35
C GLU A 148 -0.21 -11.91 1.55
N GLN A 149 0.78 -11.02 1.36
CA GLN A 149 1.89 -11.33 0.46
C GLN A 149 3.20 -10.67 0.87
N THR A 150 4.29 -11.31 0.45
CA THR A 150 5.65 -10.80 0.55
C THR A 150 6.23 -10.54 -0.83
N ASP A 151 6.97 -9.44 -0.98
CA ASP A 151 7.69 -9.09 -2.21
C ASP A 151 9.15 -8.77 -1.86
N LEU A 152 10.08 -9.51 -2.44
CA LEU A 152 11.50 -9.30 -2.30
C LEU A 152 12.08 -8.96 -3.68
N ALA A 153 12.89 -7.91 -3.79
CA ALA A 153 13.55 -7.56 -5.03
C ALA A 153 14.99 -7.10 -4.78
N ILE A 154 15.88 -7.49 -5.66
CA ILE A 154 17.30 -7.15 -5.59
C ILE A 154 17.82 -6.78 -6.98
N TYR A 155 18.61 -5.72 -7.03
CA TYR A 155 19.53 -5.41 -8.12
C TYR A 155 20.90 -5.18 -7.53
N TRP A 156 21.88 -6.00 -7.92
CA TRP A 156 23.19 -5.99 -7.31
C TRP A 156 24.30 -6.04 -8.35
N PRO A 157 24.99 -4.93 -8.60
CA PRO A 157 26.21 -4.91 -9.38
C PRO A 157 27.30 -5.74 -8.68
N ILE A 158 27.82 -6.74 -9.38
CA ILE A 158 28.95 -7.55 -8.92
C ILE A 158 30.26 -6.83 -9.26
N ASN A 159 30.27 -6.19 -10.43
CA ASN A 159 31.37 -5.34 -10.90
C ASN A 159 30.82 -4.32 -11.92
N ASP A 160 31.70 -3.54 -12.55
CA ASP A 160 31.31 -2.49 -13.51
C ASP A 160 30.57 -3.01 -14.75
N ALA A 161 30.70 -4.30 -15.06
CA ALA A 161 30.10 -4.91 -16.24
C ALA A 161 28.92 -5.83 -15.93
N VAL A 162 28.88 -6.45 -14.76
CA VAL A 162 27.93 -7.53 -14.42
C VAL A 162 27.08 -7.13 -13.23
N SER A 163 25.75 -7.26 -13.39
CA SER A 163 24.78 -7.13 -12.30
C SER A 163 23.85 -8.34 -12.25
N VAL A 164 23.43 -8.71 -11.05
CA VAL A 164 22.38 -9.70 -10.82
C VAL A 164 21.06 -9.01 -10.50
N ILE A 165 19.97 -9.64 -10.91
CA ILE A 165 18.60 -9.16 -10.71
C ILE A 165 17.80 -10.33 -10.15
N GLY A 166 17.02 -10.07 -9.11
CA GLY A 166 16.12 -11.06 -8.54
C GLY A 166 14.82 -10.43 -8.08
N ARG A 167 13.72 -11.17 -8.18
CA ARG A 167 12.45 -10.86 -7.55
C ARG A 167 11.76 -12.14 -7.11
N HIS A 168 11.12 -12.08 -5.96
CA HIS A 168 10.32 -13.16 -5.41
C HIS A 168 9.08 -12.56 -4.75
N ASN A 169 7.91 -12.86 -5.32
CA ASN A 169 6.62 -12.45 -4.80
C ASN A 169 5.81 -13.70 -4.44
N TYR A 170 5.38 -13.80 -3.19
CA TYR A 170 4.70 -14.96 -2.64
C TYR A 170 3.42 -14.55 -1.92
N SER A 171 2.32 -15.25 -2.23
CA SER A 171 1.06 -15.13 -1.50
C SER A 171 1.09 -16.05 -0.28
N LEU A 172 1.03 -15.46 0.91
CA LEU A 172 0.87 -16.20 2.17
C LEU A 172 -0.57 -16.67 2.36
N GLN A 173 -1.53 -15.92 1.82
CA GLN A 173 -2.96 -16.28 1.90
C GLN A 173 -3.30 -17.51 1.06
N GLU A 174 -2.72 -17.61 -0.13
CA GLU A 174 -2.99 -18.71 -1.07
C GLU A 174 -1.91 -19.80 -1.03
N ASP A 175 -0.88 -19.62 -0.19
CA ASP A 175 0.29 -20.50 -0.03
C ASP A 175 0.94 -20.85 -1.38
N ARG A 176 1.10 -19.83 -2.25
CA ARG A 176 1.67 -20.02 -3.59
C ARG A 176 2.60 -18.90 -4.05
N LEU A 177 3.51 -19.29 -4.93
CA LEU A 177 4.40 -18.36 -5.64
C LEU A 177 3.57 -17.56 -6.67
N LEU A 178 3.58 -16.23 -6.58
CA LEU A 178 2.95 -15.35 -7.57
C LEU A 178 3.91 -15.04 -8.71
N GLU A 179 5.13 -14.66 -8.39
CA GLU A 179 6.17 -14.36 -9.37
C GLU A 179 7.56 -14.65 -8.81
N SER A 180 8.40 -15.30 -9.61
CA SER A 180 9.83 -15.40 -9.37
C SER A 180 10.59 -15.00 -10.62
N LEU A 181 11.60 -14.16 -10.45
CA LEU A 181 12.46 -13.71 -11.52
C LEU A 181 13.92 -13.76 -11.05
N VAL A 182 14.78 -14.31 -11.89
CA VAL A 182 16.23 -14.25 -11.73
C VAL A 182 16.88 -13.87 -13.05
N GLY A 183 17.87 -13.00 -13.00
CA GLY A 183 18.53 -12.54 -14.22
C GLY A 183 19.94 -12.04 -13.99
N VAL A 184 20.65 -11.93 -15.08
CA VAL A 184 21.97 -11.35 -15.16
C VAL A 184 21.96 -10.26 -16.23
N GLU A 185 22.54 -9.14 -15.90
CA GLU A 185 22.79 -8.04 -16.81
C GLU A 185 24.29 -7.91 -17.04
N TYR A 186 24.71 -7.89 -18.30
CA TYR A 186 26.07 -7.61 -18.72
C TYR A 186 26.08 -6.38 -19.62
N GLY A 187 26.92 -5.40 -19.32
CA GLY A 187 27.00 -4.19 -20.13
C GLY A 187 28.34 -3.50 -20.00
N ARG A 188 28.80 -2.90 -21.09
CA ARG A 188 29.98 -2.02 -21.14
C ARG A 188 29.70 -0.83 -22.02
N CYS A 189 30.21 0.32 -21.61
CA CYS A 189 30.19 1.56 -22.39
C CYS A 189 28.83 1.85 -23.08
N CYS A 190 28.57 1.26 -24.25
CA CYS A 190 27.55 1.69 -25.21
C CYS A 190 26.50 0.60 -25.47
N TRP A 191 26.56 -0.58 -24.83
CA TRP A 191 25.60 -1.66 -25.00
C TRP A 191 25.38 -2.44 -23.71
N ARG A 192 24.20 -3.05 -23.60
CA ARG A 192 23.78 -3.84 -22.45
C ARG A 192 22.93 -5.01 -22.93
N ILE A 193 23.21 -6.19 -22.39
CA ILE A 193 22.40 -7.40 -22.59
C ILE A 193 21.88 -7.84 -21.24
N ARG A 194 20.61 -8.22 -21.20
CA ARG A 194 19.96 -8.76 -20.01
C ARG A 194 19.34 -10.11 -20.38
N ALA A 195 19.69 -11.14 -19.63
CA ALA A 195 19.08 -12.45 -19.68
C ALA A 195 18.30 -12.69 -18.40
N MET A 196 17.03 -13.09 -18.50
CA MET A 196 16.15 -13.31 -17.37
C MET A 196 15.33 -14.57 -17.55
N LEU A 197 15.17 -15.31 -16.44
CA LEU A 197 14.20 -16.38 -16.29
C LEU A 197 13.08 -15.87 -15.40
N ARG A 198 11.85 -16.00 -15.83
CA ARG A 198 10.67 -15.57 -15.09
C ARG A 198 9.66 -16.70 -15.02
N GLN A 199 9.17 -16.96 -13.83
CA GLN A 199 8.04 -17.82 -13.55
C GLN A 199 6.95 -16.97 -12.91
N TYR A 200 5.71 -17.09 -13.37
CA TYR A 200 4.55 -16.41 -12.82
C TYR A 200 3.34 -17.32 -12.92
N VAL A 201 2.35 -17.09 -12.06
CA VAL A 201 1.06 -17.79 -12.14
C VAL A 201 0.21 -17.08 -13.18
N ASP A 202 -0.30 -17.84 -14.15
CA ASP A 202 -1.30 -17.36 -15.11
C ASP A 202 -2.69 -17.63 -14.54
N SER A 203 -3.53 -16.61 -14.48
CA SER A 203 -4.90 -16.70 -13.97
C SER A 203 -5.87 -17.46 -14.90
N SER A 204 -5.39 -17.94 -16.05
CA SER A 204 -6.22 -18.60 -17.06
C SER A 204 -6.45 -20.12 -16.81
N GLU A 205 -5.86 -20.74 -15.78
CA GLU A 205 -5.99 -22.18 -15.53
C GLU A 205 -7.02 -22.57 -14.48
N ASP A 206 -7.72 -21.66 -13.82
CA ASP A 206 -8.66 -21.98 -12.74
C ASP A 206 -10.14 -22.14 -13.17
N ASP A 207 -10.44 -22.13 -14.47
CA ASP A 207 -11.83 -22.21 -15.00
C ASP A 207 -12.15 -23.52 -15.73
N THR A 208 -11.52 -24.63 -15.36
CA THR A 208 -11.95 -25.97 -15.86
C THR A 208 -11.83 -27.05 -14.77
N ASN A 209 -12.84 -27.11 -13.90
CA ASN A 209 -13.40 -28.38 -13.39
C ASN A 209 -14.77 -28.19 -12.77
#